data_26e148a9e829508ae04b9247d0cf2807
#
_entry.id   26e148a9e829508ae04b9247d0cf2807
#
_cell.length_a   1.000
_cell.length_b   1.000
_cell.length_c   1.000
_cell.angle_alpha   90.00
_cell.angle_beta   90.00
_cell.angle_gamma   90.00
#
_symmetry.space_group_name_H-M   'P 1'
#
loop_
_entity.id
_entity.type
_entity.pdbx_description
1 polymer ?
#
loop_
_entity_poly.entity_id
_entity_poly.type
_entity_poly.pdbx_seq_one_letter_code
_entity_poly.pdbx_strand_id
1 'polypeptide(L)'
;EIAQCLVGSEMCIRDRYTILSTSQLMNPETCRIEERLLEPLHIPVEKFPPVVMPGRIIGNLRADVAAEIGLSAIPVVAVAGHDTASAVAAVPASGRNFAYLSSGTWSLMGIESEKPIVTDEAYRMNFTNEGGIDGTTRFLKNITGLWLLEQCLKAWKNKSGVTYSYPQIVEMGQSVATNESYVDPDDATFSNPVSMPEAIADYCKSHHMAVPR
;
A
#
# COMPACT_ATOMS: atom_id res chain seq x y z
N GLU A 1 1.45 23.27 2.63
CA GLU A 1 2.89 22.99 2.33
C GLU A 1 3.06 21.99 1.19
N ILE A 2 2.30 20.88 1.15
CA ILE A 2 2.37 19.92 0.03
C ILE A 2 1.91 20.55 -1.29
N ALA A 3 0.93 21.45 -1.26
CA ALA A 3 0.46 22.15 -2.45
C ALA A 3 1.51 23.11 -3.05
N GLN A 4 2.42 23.64 -2.24
CA GLN A 4 3.52 24.49 -2.73
C GLN A 4 4.59 23.69 -3.50
N CYS A 5 4.76 22.40 -3.20
CA CYS A 5 5.62 21.52 -3.97
C CYS A 5 5.07 21.19 -5.36
N LEU A 6 3.77 21.37 -5.58
CA LEU A 6 3.09 21.09 -6.86
C LEU A 6 2.96 22.31 -7.77
N VAL A 7 3.21 23.50 -7.27
CA VAL A 7 3.04 24.76 -8.01
C VAL A 7 4.39 25.43 -8.22
N GLY A 8 5.06 25.04 -9.31
CA GLY A 8 6.20 25.77 -9.88
C GLY A 8 7.41 25.93 -8.96
N SER A 9 7.51 25.17 -7.89
CA SER A 9 8.71 25.17 -7.07
C SER A 9 9.75 24.23 -7.69
N GLU A 10 10.95 24.69 -7.81
CA GLU A 10 12.09 23.92 -8.26
C GLU A 10 12.41 22.69 -7.37
N MET A 11 11.67 22.48 -6.31
CA MET A 11 11.84 21.38 -5.36
C MET A 11 11.30 20.03 -5.86
N CYS A 12 10.35 20.01 -6.83
CA CYS A 12 9.80 18.80 -7.42
C CYS A 12 10.35 18.56 -8.83
N ILE A 13 11.66 18.52 -8.97
CA ILE A 13 12.36 18.36 -10.26
C ILE A 13 12.27 16.93 -10.81
N ARG A 14 11.92 15.98 -9.99
CA ARG A 14 11.85 14.55 -10.33
C ARG A 14 10.66 13.90 -9.66
N ASP A 15 9.97 13.04 -10.37
CA ASP A 15 9.00 12.12 -9.79
C ASP A 15 9.65 10.74 -9.58
N ARG A 16 9.14 9.97 -8.63
CA ARG A 16 9.66 8.64 -8.34
C ARG A 16 8.72 7.58 -8.91
N TYR A 17 9.30 6.65 -9.65
CA TYR A 17 8.58 5.56 -10.29
C TYR A 17 7.62 4.85 -9.34
N THR A 18 8.08 4.49 -8.14
CA THR A 18 7.29 3.72 -7.17
C THR A 18 6.06 4.45 -6.64
N ILE A 19 6.08 5.79 -6.58
CA ILE A 19 4.90 6.57 -6.17
C ILE A 19 4.01 6.91 -7.35
N LEU A 20 4.58 7.29 -8.50
CA LEU A 20 3.79 7.60 -9.69
C LEU A 20 3.02 6.38 -10.20
N SER A 21 3.59 5.18 -10.08
CA SER A 21 2.91 3.94 -10.49
C SER A 21 1.61 3.66 -9.73
N THR A 22 1.44 4.22 -8.52
CA THR A 22 0.21 4.07 -7.75
C THR A 22 -0.93 4.97 -8.22
N SER A 23 -0.61 5.96 -9.06
CA SER A 23 -1.59 6.92 -9.58
C SER A 23 -2.57 6.34 -10.61
N GLN A 24 -2.29 5.15 -11.14
CA GLN A 24 -2.96 4.52 -12.29
C GLN A 24 -2.82 5.30 -13.61
N LEU A 25 -2.03 6.36 -13.64
CA LEU A 25 -1.74 7.11 -14.86
C LEU A 25 -0.55 6.54 -15.63
N MET A 26 0.19 5.62 -15.01
CA MET A 26 1.37 5.01 -15.61
C MET A 26 1.02 3.65 -16.22
N ASN A 27 1.45 3.45 -17.46
CA ASN A 27 1.39 2.15 -18.10
C ASN A 27 2.48 1.25 -17.48
N PRO A 28 2.11 0.12 -16.87
CA PRO A 28 3.06 -0.72 -16.14
C PRO A 28 4.07 -1.45 -17.05
N GLU A 29 3.73 -1.66 -18.33
CA GLU A 29 4.64 -2.30 -19.29
C GLU A 29 5.70 -1.35 -19.83
N THR A 30 5.33 -0.10 -20.08
CA THR A 30 6.24 0.90 -20.65
C THR A 30 6.93 1.74 -19.59
N CYS A 31 6.46 1.70 -18.34
CA CYS A 31 6.88 2.56 -17.23
C CYS A 31 6.80 4.07 -17.57
N ARG A 32 5.83 4.44 -18.40
CA ARG A 32 5.57 5.81 -18.82
C ARG A 32 4.14 6.21 -18.51
N ILE A 33 3.92 7.51 -18.39
CA ILE A 33 2.56 8.05 -18.28
C ILE A 33 1.78 7.70 -19.55
N GLU A 34 0.57 7.23 -19.41
CA GLU A 34 -0.32 6.88 -20.50
C GLU A 34 -1.10 8.15 -20.92
N GLU A 35 -0.63 8.81 -21.95
CA GLU A 35 -1.17 10.10 -22.43
C GLU A 35 -2.65 10.00 -22.78
N ARG A 36 -3.12 8.85 -23.27
CA ARG A 36 -4.54 8.63 -23.58
C ARG A 36 -5.47 8.79 -22.37
N LEU A 37 -4.94 8.65 -21.15
CA LEU A 37 -5.71 8.90 -19.92
C LEU A 37 -5.74 10.39 -19.57
N LEU A 38 -4.78 11.17 -20.04
CA LEU A 38 -4.69 12.60 -19.78
C LEU A 38 -5.47 13.44 -20.78
N GLU A 39 -5.58 12.96 -22.03
CA GLU A 39 -6.27 13.66 -23.12
C GLU A 39 -7.71 14.10 -22.77
N PRO A 40 -8.60 13.23 -22.24
CA PRO A 40 -9.96 13.63 -21.88
C PRO A 40 -10.02 14.66 -20.74
N LEU A 41 -8.96 14.73 -19.94
CA LEU A 41 -8.83 15.66 -18.81
C LEU A 41 -8.16 16.98 -19.21
N HIS A 42 -7.71 17.08 -20.46
CA HIS A 42 -6.94 18.23 -20.97
C HIS A 42 -5.69 18.54 -20.14
N ILE A 43 -5.02 17.50 -19.63
CA ILE A 43 -3.78 17.64 -18.86
C ILE A 43 -2.59 17.36 -19.76
N PRO A 44 -1.74 18.36 -20.06
CA PRO A 44 -0.53 18.12 -20.83
C PRO A 44 0.47 17.25 -20.07
N VAL A 45 1.09 16.28 -20.75
CA VAL A 45 2.06 15.36 -20.11
C VAL A 45 3.29 16.10 -19.58
N GLU A 46 3.62 17.25 -20.14
CA GLU A 46 4.72 18.12 -19.71
C GLU A 46 4.53 18.72 -18.31
N LYS A 47 3.32 18.61 -17.73
CA LYS A 47 3.05 18.97 -16.34
C LYS A 47 3.62 17.96 -15.35
N PHE A 48 3.94 16.76 -15.79
CA PHE A 48 4.56 15.74 -14.96
C PHE A 48 6.08 15.86 -15.03
N PRO A 49 6.79 15.90 -13.89
CA PRO A 49 8.24 15.94 -13.90
C PRO A 49 8.84 14.61 -14.41
N PRO A 50 10.08 14.62 -14.89
CA PRO A 50 10.74 13.38 -15.31
C PRO A 50 10.76 12.32 -14.22
N VAL A 51 10.42 11.09 -14.57
CA VAL A 51 10.35 9.96 -13.66
C VAL A 51 11.75 9.39 -13.42
N VAL A 52 12.08 9.15 -12.14
CA VAL A 52 13.34 8.54 -11.74
C VAL A 52 13.09 7.18 -11.09
N MET A 53 13.87 6.20 -11.53
CA MET A 53 13.86 4.86 -10.93
C MET A 53 14.58 4.85 -9.57
N PRO A 54 14.16 4.01 -8.62
CA PRO A 54 14.89 3.81 -7.35
C PRO A 54 16.35 3.41 -7.59
N GLY A 55 17.24 3.80 -6.68
CA GLY A 55 18.67 3.51 -6.76
C GLY A 55 19.48 4.44 -7.69
N ARG A 56 18.83 5.36 -8.41
CA ARG A 56 19.54 6.30 -9.29
C ARG A 56 20.04 7.52 -8.52
N ILE A 57 21.27 7.93 -8.81
CA ILE A 57 21.80 9.19 -8.32
C ILE A 57 21.09 10.34 -9.04
N ILE A 58 20.48 11.24 -8.28
CA ILE A 58 19.75 12.41 -8.80
C ILE A 58 20.57 13.69 -8.77
N GLY A 59 21.71 13.68 -8.10
CA GLY A 59 22.63 14.79 -7.97
C GLY A 59 23.54 14.62 -6.76
N ASN A 60 24.26 15.67 -6.43
CA ASN A 60 25.02 15.74 -5.18
C ASN A 60 24.26 16.61 -4.16
N LEU A 61 24.54 16.38 -2.88
CA LEU A 61 24.07 17.26 -1.82
C LEU A 61 24.54 18.69 -2.11
N ARG A 62 23.65 19.65 -1.96
CA ARG A 62 23.99 21.06 -2.20
C ARG A 62 25.14 21.50 -1.30
N ALA A 63 26.04 22.29 -1.85
CA ALA A 63 27.25 22.69 -1.15
C ALA A 63 27.00 23.47 0.16
N ASP A 64 25.93 24.31 0.17
CA ASP A 64 25.51 25.04 1.36
C ASP A 64 25.02 24.13 2.48
N VAL A 65 24.16 23.13 2.13
CA VAL A 65 23.67 22.12 3.08
C VAL A 65 24.82 21.23 3.57
N ALA A 66 25.71 20.79 2.68
CA ALA A 66 26.86 19.97 3.04
C ALA A 66 27.77 20.72 4.04
N ALA A 67 28.01 22.01 3.80
CA ALA A 67 28.81 22.85 4.70
C ALA A 67 28.15 23.03 6.07
N GLU A 68 26.81 23.22 6.11
CA GLU A 68 26.07 23.39 7.37
C GLU A 68 26.15 22.15 8.27
N ILE A 69 26.10 20.95 7.68
CA ILE A 69 26.16 19.69 8.44
C ILE A 69 27.55 19.08 8.53
N GLY A 70 28.60 19.78 8.05
CA GLY A 70 29.98 19.34 8.13
C GLY A 70 30.33 18.15 7.23
N LEU A 71 29.61 17.95 6.13
CA LEU A 71 29.86 16.90 5.16
C LEU A 71 30.48 17.46 3.88
N SER A 72 31.13 16.59 3.12
CA SER A 72 31.51 16.86 1.73
C SER A 72 30.31 16.66 0.79
N ALA A 73 30.46 17.01 -0.48
CA ALA A 73 29.46 16.74 -1.50
C ALA A 73 29.28 15.22 -1.69
N ILE A 74 28.24 14.67 -1.13
CA ILE A 74 27.85 13.24 -1.25
C ILE A 74 26.74 13.08 -2.27
N PRO A 75 26.67 11.93 -2.98
CA PRO A 75 25.58 11.66 -3.91
C PRO A 75 24.24 11.50 -3.19
N VAL A 76 23.20 12.09 -3.77
CA VAL A 76 21.80 11.91 -3.35
C VAL A 76 21.16 10.88 -4.25
N VAL A 77 20.63 9.82 -3.66
CA VAL A 77 20.06 8.68 -4.36
C VAL A 77 18.54 8.71 -4.25
N ALA A 78 17.83 8.48 -5.35
CA ALA A 78 16.39 8.30 -5.34
C ALA A 78 16.02 6.98 -4.62
N VAL A 79 15.21 7.09 -3.59
CA VAL A 79 14.69 5.92 -2.86
C VAL A 79 13.38 5.43 -3.48
N ALA A 80 12.92 4.24 -3.08
CA ALA A 80 11.55 3.80 -3.33
C ALA A 80 10.60 4.70 -2.53
N GLY A 81 10.11 5.76 -3.16
CA GLY A 81 9.38 6.85 -2.48
C GLY A 81 8.01 6.49 -1.96
N HIS A 82 7.41 5.39 -2.42
CA HIS A 82 6.27 4.77 -1.79
C HIS A 82 6.77 3.94 -0.58
N ASP A 83 6.23 4.20 0.61
CA ASP A 83 6.67 3.56 1.86
C ASP A 83 6.57 2.02 1.82
N THR A 84 5.48 1.49 1.27
CA THR A 84 5.32 0.05 1.05
C THR A 84 6.36 -0.51 0.09
N ALA A 85 6.77 0.24 -0.95
CA ALA A 85 7.83 -0.21 -1.85
C ALA A 85 9.17 -0.30 -1.13
N SER A 86 9.47 0.65 -0.24
CA SER A 86 10.65 0.60 0.62
C SER A 86 10.57 -0.54 1.63
N ALA A 87 9.40 -0.79 2.20
CA ALA A 87 9.21 -1.90 3.14
C ALA A 87 9.39 -3.26 2.47
N VAL A 88 8.84 -3.44 1.26
CA VAL A 88 9.03 -4.68 0.48
C VAL A 88 10.49 -4.90 0.10
N ALA A 89 11.20 -3.82 -0.29
CA ALA A 89 12.63 -3.87 -0.58
C ALA A 89 13.48 -4.31 0.63
N ALA A 90 13.00 -4.07 1.85
CA ALA A 90 13.68 -4.43 3.09
C ALA A 90 13.30 -5.81 3.63
N VAL A 91 12.37 -6.54 2.98
CA VAL A 91 11.99 -7.89 3.42
C VAL A 91 13.19 -8.83 3.34
N PRO A 92 13.57 -9.51 4.43
CA PRO A 92 14.72 -10.41 4.45
C PRO A 92 14.39 -11.76 3.78
N ALA A 93 13.93 -11.72 2.53
CA ALA A 93 13.60 -12.91 1.77
C ALA A 93 14.86 -13.62 1.26
N SER A 94 14.90 -14.93 1.31
CA SER A 94 15.99 -15.76 0.82
C SER A 94 15.77 -16.21 -0.64
N GLY A 95 15.30 -15.33 -1.50
CA GLY A 95 15.04 -15.63 -2.91
C GLY A 95 13.94 -14.76 -3.50
N ARG A 96 13.56 -15.05 -4.76
CA ARG A 96 12.55 -14.27 -5.47
C ARG A 96 11.11 -14.78 -5.28
N ASN A 97 10.97 -16.02 -4.82
CA ASN A 97 9.65 -16.65 -4.63
C ASN A 97 9.15 -16.45 -3.21
N PHE A 98 8.64 -15.28 -2.92
CA PHE A 98 8.02 -14.96 -1.65
C PHE A 98 6.76 -14.13 -1.86
N ALA A 99 5.82 -14.25 -0.94
CA ALA A 99 4.72 -13.33 -0.80
C ALA A 99 4.96 -12.47 0.45
N TYR A 100 4.55 -11.23 0.37
CA TYR A 100 4.62 -10.31 1.52
C TYR A 100 3.22 -9.88 1.94
N LEU A 101 3.09 -9.56 3.21
CA LEU A 101 1.91 -8.94 3.79
C LEU A 101 2.33 -7.70 4.60
N SER A 102 2.04 -6.53 4.05
CA SER A 102 2.15 -5.27 4.81
C SER A 102 0.86 -5.07 5.57
N SER A 103 0.86 -5.41 6.86
CA SER A 103 -0.34 -5.42 7.69
C SER A 103 -0.48 -4.12 8.49
N GLY A 104 -1.59 -3.42 8.30
CA GLY A 104 -1.99 -2.21 8.99
C GLY A 104 -3.52 -2.11 9.02
N THR A 105 -4.06 -0.93 9.21
CA THR A 105 -5.51 -0.65 9.05
C THR A 105 -6.00 -1.14 7.69
N TRP A 106 -5.24 -0.84 6.64
CA TRP A 106 -5.25 -1.53 5.34
C TRP A 106 -4.10 -2.53 5.30
N SER A 107 -4.31 -3.65 4.65
CA SER A 107 -3.26 -4.64 4.41
C SER A 107 -3.01 -4.77 2.92
N LEU A 108 -1.73 -4.83 2.54
CA LEU A 108 -1.32 -5.05 1.16
C LEU A 108 -0.65 -6.43 1.08
N MET A 109 -1.28 -7.34 0.36
CA MET A 109 -0.71 -8.67 0.12
C MET A 109 -0.27 -8.78 -1.34
N GLY A 110 0.95 -9.24 -1.56
CA GLY A 110 1.49 -9.31 -2.92
C GLY A 110 2.76 -10.12 -3.05
N ILE A 111 3.25 -10.10 -4.28
CA ILE A 111 4.53 -10.68 -4.70
C ILE A 111 5.33 -9.66 -5.47
N GLU A 112 6.64 -9.85 -5.58
CA GLU A 112 7.46 -9.18 -6.58
C GLU A 112 7.54 -10.04 -7.85
N SER A 113 7.28 -9.40 -8.99
CA SER A 113 7.35 -10.02 -10.32
C SER A 113 8.34 -9.27 -11.21
N GLU A 114 8.98 -9.97 -12.13
CA GLU A 114 9.86 -9.34 -13.13
C GLU A 114 9.08 -8.55 -14.19
N LYS A 115 7.79 -8.85 -14.35
CA LYS A 115 6.91 -8.21 -15.32
C LYS A 115 5.54 -7.95 -14.71
N PRO A 116 4.82 -6.93 -15.17
CA PRO A 116 3.45 -6.69 -14.75
C PRO A 116 2.54 -7.87 -15.16
N ILE A 117 1.57 -8.17 -14.31
CA ILE A 117 0.55 -9.19 -14.54
C ILE A 117 -0.75 -8.48 -14.88
N VAL A 118 -1.01 -8.35 -16.18
CA VAL A 118 -2.18 -7.64 -16.73
C VAL A 118 -3.10 -8.67 -17.38
N THR A 119 -4.03 -9.23 -16.60
CA THR A 119 -5.00 -10.22 -17.05
C THR A 119 -6.41 -9.84 -16.61
N ASP A 120 -7.41 -10.34 -17.33
CA ASP A 120 -8.81 -10.17 -16.94
C ASP A 120 -9.11 -10.74 -15.55
N GLU A 121 -8.41 -11.77 -15.15
CA GLU A 121 -8.55 -12.37 -13.82
C GLU A 121 -7.96 -11.44 -12.74
N ALA A 122 -6.76 -10.92 -12.95
CA ALA A 122 -6.14 -9.94 -12.04
C ALA A 122 -7.04 -8.70 -11.87
N TYR A 123 -7.62 -8.21 -12.96
CA TYR A 123 -8.56 -7.09 -12.93
C TYR A 123 -9.83 -7.42 -12.13
N ARG A 124 -10.46 -8.57 -12.41
CA ARG A 124 -11.68 -9.00 -11.68
C ARG A 124 -11.44 -9.23 -10.19
N MET A 125 -10.24 -9.68 -9.82
CA MET A 125 -9.84 -9.89 -8.44
C MET A 125 -9.28 -8.64 -7.76
N ASN A 126 -9.29 -7.50 -8.47
CA ASN A 126 -8.82 -6.20 -7.98
C ASN A 126 -7.35 -6.18 -7.55
N PHE A 127 -6.50 -6.88 -8.33
CA PHE A 127 -5.05 -6.76 -8.19
C PHE A 127 -4.52 -5.56 -8.94
N THR A 128 -3.46 -4.96 -8.41
CA THR A 128 -2.75 -3.83 -9.03
C THR A 128 -1.29 -4.18 -9.29
N ASN A 129 -0.69 -3.46 -10.25
CA ASN A 129 0.72 -3.52 -10.58
C ASN A 129 1.35 -2.19 -10.18
N GLU A 130 2.23 -2.23 -9.19
CA GLU A 130 2.94 -1.05 -8.71
C GLU A 130 4.45 -1.20 -8.93
N GLY A 131 5.14 -0.08 -9.11
CA GLY A 131 6.58 -0.09 -9.30
C GLY A 131 7.33 -0.59 -8.06
N GLY A 132 8.19 -1.57 -8.27
CA GLY A 132 9.15 -2.06 -7.30
C GLY A 132 10.53 -1.40 -7.45
N ILE A 133 11.52 -2.00 -6.83
CA ILE A 133 12.94 -1.65 -7.01
C ILE A 133 13.56 -2.51 -8.12
N ASP A 134 14.72 -2.11 -8.63
CA ASP A 134 15.47 -2.86 -9.66
C ASP A 134 14.64 -3.24 -10.91
N GLY A 135 13.62 -2.44 -11.25
CA GLY A 135 12.75 -2.68 -12.40
C GLY A 135 11.71 -3.77 -12.18
N THR A 136 11.51 -4.23 -10.94
CA THR A 136 10.44 -5.17 -10.60
C THR A 136 9.08 -4.50 -10.55
N THR A 137 8.04 -5.33 -10.59
CA THR A 137 6.65 -4.95 -10.36
C THR A 137 6.17 -5.62 -9.08
N ARG A 138 5.58 -4.84 -8.20
CA ARG A 138 4.83 -5.35 -7.05
C ARG A 138 3.41 -5.64 -7.52
N PHE A 139 3.08 -6.89 -7.71
CA PHE A 139 1.74 -7.36 -8.01
C PHE A 139 1.03 -7.64 -6.70
N LEU A 140 0.05 -6.83 -6.35
CA LEU A 140 -0.55 -6.85 -5.01
C LEU A 140 -2.06 -6.55 -5.05
N LYS A 141 -2.71 -6.90 -3.96
CA LYS A 141 -4.09 -6.53 -3.65
C LYS A 141 -4.14 -5.78 -2.33
N ASN A 142 -4.89 -4.68 -2.31
CA ASN A 142 -5.32 -4.04 -1.07
C ASN A 142 -6.43 -4.88 -0.44
N ILE A 143 -6.30 -5.16 0.83
CA ILE A 143 -7.25 -5.93 1.62
C ILE A 143 -7.65 -5.07 2.81
N THR A 144 -8.93 -5.09 3.18
CA THR A 144 -9.37 -4.49 4.43
C THR A 144 -8.72 -5.25 5.59
N GLY A 145 -7.70 -4.65 6.21
CA GLY A 145 -6.86 -5.32 7.20
C GLY A 145 -7.41 -5.22 8.62
N LEU A 146 -6.65 -4.58 9.51
CA LEU A 146 -7.02 -4.42 10.92
C LEU A 146 -8.24 -3.50 11.14
N TRP A 147 -8.76 -2.88 10.10
CA TRP A 147 -9.99 -2.08 10.15
C TRP A 147 -11.16 -2.85 10.79
N LEU A 148 -11.37 -4.13 10.41
CA LEU A 148 -12.42 -4.95 11.01
C LEU A 148 -12.22 -5.08 12.52
N LEU A 149 -10.99 -5.37 12.94
CA LEU A 149 -10.64 -5.49 14.35
C LEU A 149 -10.83 -4.15 15.09
N GLU A 150 -10.38 -3.05 14.50
CA GLU A 150 -10.54 -1.71 15.10
C GLU A 150 -12.02 -1.36 15.30
N GLN A 151 -12.88 -1.68 14.33
CA GLN A 151 -14.32 -1.48 14.48
C GLN A 151 -14.94 -2.41 15.54
N CYS A 152 -14.46 -3.65 15.66
CA CYS A 152 -14.86 -4.54 16.76
C CYS A 152 -14.46 -3.97 18.12
N LEU A 153 -13.22 -3.53 18.28
CA LEU A 153 -12.73 -2.90 19.52
C LEU A 153 -13.56 -1.69 19.91
N LYS A 154 -13.90 -0.85 18.92
CA LYS A 154 -14.76 0.31 19.13
C LYS A 154 -16.19 -0.08 19.57
N ALA A 155 -16.77 -1.09 18.93
CA ALA A 155 -18.10 -1.59 19.28
C ALA A 155 -18.12 -2.20 20.70
N TRP A 156 -17.13 -2.99 21.06
CA TRP A 156 -17.01 -3.58 22.40
C TRP A 156 -16.83 -2.51 23.48
N LYS A 157 -15.98 -1.51 23.22
CA LYS A 157 -15.82 -0.37 24.12
C LYS A 157 -17.13 0.36 24.35
N ASN A 158 -17.88 0.63 23.28
CA ASN A 158 -19.16 1.34 23.39
C ASN A 158 -20.22 0.52 24.14
N LYS A 159 -20.21 -0.82 24.00
CA LYS A 159 -21.18 -1.69 24.63
C LYS A 159 -20.88 -2.02 26.09
N SER A 160 -19.62 -2.25 26.43
CA SER A 160 -19.21 -2.74 27.75
C SER A 160 -18.35 -1.76 28.56
N GLY A 161 -17.87 -0.67 27.94
CA GLY A 161 -16.89 0.24 28.53
C GLY A 161 -15.45 -0.33 28.58
N VAL A 162 -15.25 -1.59 28.20
CA VAL A 162 -13.95 -2.26 28.25
C VAL A 162 -13.11 -1.88 27.03
N THR A 163 -11.86 -1.51 27.27
CA THR A 163 -10.86 -1.25 26.24
C THR A 163 -9.83 -2.37 26.24
N TYR A 164 -9.64 -3.02 25.10
CA TYR A 164 -8.64 -4.05 24.91
C TYR A 164 -7.42 -3.48 24.21
N SER A 165 -6.23 -3.82 24.66
CA SER A 165 -4.97 -3.56 23.94
C SER A 165 -4.71 -4.64 22.89
N TYR A 166 -3.90 -4.34 21.87
CA TYR A 166 -3.53 -5.35 20.86
C TYR A 166 -2.86 -6.60 21.45
N PRO A 167 -1.93 -6.49 22.43
CA PRO A 167 -1.38 -7.68 23.10
C PRO A 167 -2.44 -8.57 23.73
N GLN A 168 -3.43 -7.98 24.42
CA GLN A 168 -4.53 -8.75 25.02
C GLN A 168 -5.36 -9.48 23.96
N ILE A 169 -5.65 -8.82 22.82
CA ILE A 169 -6.39 -9.46 21.71
C ILE A 169 -5.59 -10.62 21.12
N VAL A 170 -4.28 -10.45 20.95
CA VAL A 170 -3.40 -11.52 20.44
C VAL A 170 -3.40 -12.71 21.41
N GLU A 171 -3.27 -12.47 22.72
CA GLU A 171 -3.33 -13.51 23.74
C GLU A 171 -4.68 -14.24 23.75
N MET A 172 -5.78 -13.51 23.69
CA MET A 172 -7.12 -14.07 23.55
C MET A 172 -7.26 -14.93 22.30
N GLY A 173 -6.77 -14.43 21.15
CA GLY A 173 -6.77 -15.16 19.88
C GLY A 173 -5.96 -16.46 19.93
N GLN A 174 -4.80 -16.43 20.59
CA GLN A 174 -3.95 -17.63 20.78
C GLN A 174 -4.59 -18.67 21.69
N SER A 175 -5.48 -18.26 22.60
CA SER A 175 -6.20 -19.18 23.49
C SER A 175 -7.35 -19.94 22.80
N VAL A 176 -7.76 -19.53 21.62
CA VAL A 176 -8.83 -20.18 20.85
C VAL A 176 -8.24 -21.36 20.07
N ALA A 177 -8.81 -22.55 20.22
CA ALA A 177 -8.24 -23.80 19.70
C ALA A 177 -8.27 -23.85 18.19
N THR A 178 -9.12 -23.51 17.41
CA THR A 178 -9.15 -23.45 15.94
C THR A 178 -10.29 -22.55 15.48
N ASN A 179 -10.02 -21.76 14.47
CA ASN A 179 -11.07 -20.96 13.86
C ASN A 179 -11.66 -21.77 12.69
N GLU A 180 -12.95 -22.01 12.74
CA GLU A 180 -13.71 -22.71 11.67
C GLU A 180 -14.41 -21.72 10.73
N SER A 181 -14.29 -20.41 11.00
CA SER A 181 -14.97 -19.38 10.25
C SER A 181 -13.98 -18.37 9.70
N TYR A 182 -14.08 -18.10 8.41
CA TYR A 182 -13.28 -17.12 7.69
C TYR A 182 -14.20 -16.13 6.99
N VAL A 183 -13.93 -14.85 7.16
CA VAL A 183 -14.66 -13.80 6.46
C VAL A 183 -13.85 -13.27 5.30
N ASP A 184 -14.50 -12.92 4.20
CA ASP A 184 -13.87 -12.12 3.16
C ASP A 184 -13.85 -10.66 3.65
N PRO A 185 -12.70 -10.10 3.98
CA PRO A 185 -12.63 -8.75 4.53
C PRO A 185 -13.05 -7.67 3.53
N ASP A 186 -13.10 -7.98 2.25
CA ASP A 186 -13.49 -7.06 1.17
C ASP A 186 -14.99 -7.14 0.83
N ASP A 187 -15.76 -7.98 1.53
CA ASP A 187 -17.22 -8.03 1.35
C ASP A 187 -17.86 -6.69 1.73
N ALA A 188 -18.81 -6.25 0.89
CA ALA A 188 -19.49 -4.97 1.06
C ALA A 188 -20.18 -4.83 2.44
N THR A 189 -20.53 -5.93 3.09
CA THR A 189 -21.10 -5.97 4.44
C THR A 189 -20.19 -5.30 5.47
N PHE A 190 -18.86 -5.33 5.26
CA PHE A 190 -17.87 -4.81 6.20
C PHE A 190 -17.43 -3.38 5.91
N SER A 191 -17.87 -2.77 4.82
CA SER A 191 -17.39 -1.44 4.43
C SER A 191 -17.77 -0.33 5.41
N ASN A 192 -19.01 -0.36 5.95
CA ASN A 192 -19.45 0.62 6.96
C ASN A 192 -20.65 0.12 7.78
N PRO A 193 -20.55 -0.98 8.52
CA PRO A 193 -21.64 -1.50 9.33
C PRO A 193 -21.86 -0.65 10.59
N VAL A 194 -23.08 -0.65 11.10
CA VAL A 194 -23.42 -0.01 12.38
C VAL A 194 -22.66 -0.69 13.54
N SER A 195 -22.51 -2.01 13.46
CA SER A 195 -21.80 -2.84 14.43
C SER A 195 -21.02 -3.91 13.68
N MET A 196 -19.69 -3.83 13.71
CA MET A 196 -18.83 -4.82 13.04
C MET A 196 -18.98 -6.24 13.63
N PRO A 197 -19.05 -6.45 14.97
CA PRO A 197 -19.28 -7.79 15.49
C PRO A 197 -20.59 -8.43 15.03
N GLU A 198 -21.65 -7.64 14.91
CA GLU A 198 -22.93 -8.11 14.40
C GLU A 198 -22.86 -8.43 12.90
N ALA A 199 -22.22 -7.57 12.11
CA ALA A 199 -21.99 -7.81 10.69
C ALA A 199 -21.21 -9.11 10.45
N ILE A 200 -20.15 -9.36 11.22
CA ILE A 200 -19.38 -10.60 11.15
C ILE A 200 -20.27 -11.81 11.52
N ALA A 201 -21.08 -11.70 12.59
CA ALA A 201 -21.97 -12.76 13.00
C ALA A 201 -23.02 -13.10 11.92
N ASP A 202 -23.57 -12.09 11.27
CA ASP A 202 -24.58 -12.26 10.22
C ASP A 202 -23.94 -12.77 8.92
N TYR A 203 -22.73 -12.33 8.58
CA TYR A 203 -21.95 -12.90 7.48
C TYR A 203 -21.71 -14.41 7.70
N CYS A 204 -21.26 -14.81 8.90
CA CYS A 204 -21.05 -16.22 9.22
C CYS A 204 -22.33 -17.04 9.12
N LYS A 205 -23.46 -16.51 9.59
CA LYS A 205 -24.77 -17.17 9.46
C LYS A 205 -25.16 -17.38 8.00
N SER A 206 -25.06 -16.34 7.16
CA SER A 206 -25.44 -16.40 5.76
C SER A 206 -24.57 -17.34 4.94
N HIS A 207 -23.33 -17.56 5.36
CA HIS A 207 -22.39 -18.49 4.73
C HIS A 207 -22.31 -19.87 5.42
N HIS A 208 -23.27 -20.19 6.31
CA HIS A 208 -23.33 -21.47 7.04
C HIS A 208 -22.06 -21.80 7.84
N MET A 209 -21.38 -20.78 8.36
CA MET A 209 -20.20 -20.92 9.21
C MET A 209 -20.56 -20.80 10.70
N ALA A 210 -19.66 -21.27 11.56
CA ALA A 210 -19.79 -21.09 12.99
C ALA A 210 -19.82 -19.59 13.34
N VAL A 211 -20.78 -19.18 14.16
CA VAL A 211 -20.93 -17.77 14.56
C VAL A 211 -20.01 -17.49 15.73
N PRO A 212 -19.13 -16.48 15.65
CA PRO A 212 -18.29 -16.06 16.78
C PRO A 212 -19.15 -15.67 18.00
N ARG A 213 -18.68 -16.01 19.20
CA ARG A 213 -19.35 -15.74 20.48
C ARG A 213 -18.60 -14.73 21.30
#